data_9ae8dbf77e2cac94aef6ee22ceba33cf
#
_entry.id   9ae8dbf77e2cac94aef6ee22ceba33cf
#
_cell.length_a   1.000
_cell.length_b   1.000
_cell.length_c   1.000
_cell.angle_alpha   90.00
_cell.angle_beta   90.00
_cell.angle_gamma   90.00
#
_symmetry.space_group_name_H-M   'P 1'
#
loop_
_entity.id
_entity.type
_entity.pdbx_description
1 polymer ?
#
loop_
_entity_poly.entity_id
_entity_poly.type
_entity_poly.pdbx_seq_one_letter_code
_entity_poly.pdbx_strand_id
1 'polypeptide(L)'
;PAQYFEEALVLGNGLQGATVFGGISTDKIYLNDLSLWSGEPVNANMNPQAYKNLPAVRKALQENNYKKAAELLKKLQGKFSESYAPLGTLLMDINDDPYITDYYRELDIDKAIAKVQTFSNNNTIEREYLVSNPDKIFTIHLTSKKLGALGFTIRFESLLKHTTVTASNSIQVNGVAPVKADPNYVQKSRNAIVYDTKRGTRFSANIEIQSSTGKITKTDSSITLS
;
A
#
# COMPACT_ATOMS: atom_id res chain seq x y z
N PRO A 1 9.48 -3.01 17.26
CA PRO A 1 8.83 -2.41 16.10
C PRO A 1 9.81 -2.15 14.96
N ALA A 2 9.34 -2.23 13.70
CA ALA A 2 10.14 -1.83 12.56
C ALA A 2 10.27 -0.30 12.51
N GLN A 3 11.47 0.17 12.22
CA GLN A 3 11.73 1.59 11.95
C GLN A 3 11.74 1.86 10.44
N TYR A 4 12.27 0.91 9.68
CA TYR A 4 12.42 0.99 8.22
C TYR A 4 11.53 -0.03 7.52
N PHE A 5 11.26 0.22 6.24
CA PHE A 5 10.43 -0.64 5.40
C PHE A 5 10.96 -2.08 5.33
N GLU A 6 12.28 -2.23 5.24
CA GLU A 6 12.98 -3.50 5.11
C GLU A 6 12.89 -4.40 6.36
N GLU A 7 12.55 -3.82 7.50
CA GLU A 7 12.37 -4.54 8.76
C GLU A 7 10.93 -5.01 8.97
N ALA A 8 10.00 -4.51 8.17
CA ALA A 8 8.58 -4.78 8.36
C ALA A 8 8.20 -6.20 7.93
N LEU A 9 7.15 -6.74 8.53
CA LEU A 9 6.61 -8.06 8.21
C LEU A 9 5.69 -7.96 6.98
N VAL A 10 5.94 -8.79 5.96
CA VAL A 10 5.22 -8.71 4.67
C VAL A 10 4.25 -9.86 4.54
N LEU A 11 3.00 -9.52 4.24
CA LEU A 11 1.91 -10.44 3.96
C LEU A 11 1.31 -10.18 2.58
N GLY A 12 0.77 -11.21 1.94
CA GLY A 12 0.08 -11.04 0.66
C GLY A 12 -0.57 -12.31 0.14
N ASN A 13 -1.57 -12.14 -0.73
CA ASN A 13 -2.30 -13.23 -1.37
C ASN A 13 -2.10 -13.27 -2.90
N GLY A 14 -1.12 -12.51 -3.41
CA GLY A 14 -0.85 -12.36 -4.85
C GLY A 14 -1.67 -11.25 -5.53
N LEU A 15 -2.72 -10.72 -4.88
CA LEU A 15 -3.50 -9.57 -5.35
C LEU A 15 -3.34 -8.38 -4.41
N GLN A 16 -3.54 -8.61 -3.13
CA GLN A 16 -3.41 -7.63 -2.07
C GLN A 16 -2.16 -7.90 -1.24
N GLY A 17 -1.57 -6.87 -0.67
CA GLY A 17 -0.44 -6.95 0.22
C GLY A 17 -0.54 -6.00 1.39
N ALA A 18 0.07 -6.40 2.49
CA ALA A 18 0.21 -5.61 3.70
C ALA A 18 1.65 -5.68 4.22
N THR A 19 2.19 -4.52 4.58
CA THR A 19 3.52 -4.42 5.20
C THR A 19 3.33 -3.88 6.61
N VAL A 20 3.49 -4.75 7.61
CA VAL A 20 3.18 -4.51 9.03
C VAL A 20 4.44 -4.06 9.77
N PHE A 21 4.44 -2.87 10.33
CA PHE A 21 5.56 -2.34 11.12
C PHE A 21 5.55 -2.84 12.57
N GLY A 22 4.39 -3.18 13.10
CA GLY A 22 4.23 -3.70 14.44
C GLY A 22 4.52 -2.65 15.52
N GLY A 23 4.07 -1.42 15.31
CA GLY A 23 4.27 -0.34 16.29
C GLY A 23 3.60 -0.61 17.63
N ILE A 24 4.10 -0.04 18.72
CA ILE A 24 3.55 -0.21 20.07
C ILE A 24 2.34 0.70 20.25
N SER A 25 2.56 2.01 20.25
CA SER A 25 1.47 2.99 20.43
C SER A 25 0.69 3.26 19.15
N THR A 26 1.40 3.33 18.02
CA THR A 26 0.79 3.46 16.69
C THR A 26 1.37 2.38 15.80
N ASP A 27 0.52 1.51 15.30
CA ASP A 27 0.90 0.56 14.27
C ASP A 27 0.63 1.14 12.89
N LYS A 28 1.63 1.05 12.04
CA LYS A 28 1.60 1.51 10.66
C LYS A 28 1.60 0.31 9.73
N ILE A 29 0.62 0.23 8.86
CA ILE A 29 0.49 -0.85 7.89
C ILE A 29 0.38 -0.24 6.50
N TYR A 30 1.35 -0.49 5.63
CA TYR A 30 1.24 -0.13 4.22
C TYR A 30 0.39 -1.17 3.50
N LEU A 31 -0.58 -0.68 2.74
CA LEU A 31 -1.50 -1.50 1.96
C LEU A 31 -1.27 -1.28 0.47
N ASN A 32 -1.38 -2.35 -0.30
CA ASN A 32 -1.34 -2.29 -1.74
C ASN A 32 -2.34 -3.23 -2.41
N ASP A 33 -2.66 -2.91 -3.65
CA ASP A 33 -3.39 -3.77 -4.56
C ASP A 33 -2.61 -3.86 -5.88
N LEU A 34 -2.42 -5.08 -6.39
CA LEU A 34 -1.64 -5.35 -7.61
C LEU A 34 -2.15 -4.58 -8.83
N SER A 35 -3.44 -4.30 -8.88
CA SER A 35 -4.08 -3.61 -10.01
C SER A 35 -4.00 -2.08 -9.94
N LEU A 36 -3.51 -1.51 -8.83
CA LEU A 36 -3.47 -0.06 -8.63
C LEU A 36 -2.20 0.55 -9.24
N TRP A 37 -2.36 1.05 -10.45
CA TRP A 37 -1.30 1.71 -11.22
C TRP A 37 -1.75 3.08 -11.69
N SER A 38 -0.79 3.98 -11.93
CA SER A 38 -1.04 5.19 -12.70
C SER A 38 -1.41 4.85 -14.14
N GLY A 39 -1.96 5.84 -14.85
CA GLY A 39 -2.21 5.70 -16.28
C GLY A 39 -3.63 5.35 -16.65
N GLU A 40 -3.74 4.84 -17.86
CA GLU A 40 -4.98 4.51 -18.54
C GLU A 40 -4.70 3.36 -19.54
N PRO A 41 -5.71 2.77 -20.22
CA PRO A 41 -5.48 1.73 -21.20
C PRO A 41 -4.41 2.12 -22.22
N VAL A 42 -3.43 1.25 -22.38
CA VAL A 42 -2.24 1.52 -23.19
C VAL A 42 -2.62 1.65 -24.67
N ASN A 43 -2.16 2.72 -25.33
CA ASN A 43 -2.19 2.80 -26.78
C ASN A 43 -1.08 1.89 -27.34
N ALA A 44 -1.47 0.73 -27.88
CA ALA A 44 -0.54 -0.24 -28.46
C ALA A 44 0.31 0.34 -29.63
N ASN A 45 -0.11 1.47 -30.20
CA ASN A 45 0.55 2.11 -31.33
C ASN A 45 1.22 3.44 -30.94
N MET A 46 1.88 3.49 -29.78
CA MET A 46 2.54 4.70 -29.27
C MET A 46 3.71 5.18 -30.15
N ASN A 47 4.36 4.27 -30.88
CA ASN A 47 5.49 4.59 -31.76
C ASN A 47 5.39 3.80 -33.08
N PRO A 48 4.47 4.18 -33.99
CA PRO A 48 4.22 3.43 -35.22
C PRO A 48 5.39 3.47 -36.21
N GLN A 49 6.37 4.34 -36.00
CA GLN A 49 7.55 4.46 -36.86
C GLN A 49 8.78 3.73 -36.25
N ALA A 50 8.66 3.09 -35.09
CA ALA A 50 9.77 2.42 -34.41
C ALA A 50 10.52 1.45 -35.33
N TYR A 51 9.78 0.61 -36.07
CA TYR A 51 10.35 -0.41 -36.94
C TYR A 51 11.35 0.14 -37.98
N LYS A 52 11.21 1.39 -38.42
CA LYS A 52 12.11 2.03 -39.38
C LYS A 52 13.53 2.25 -38.82
N ASN A 53 13.67 2.30 -37.52
CA ASN A 53 14.95 2.47 -36.86
C ASN A 53 15.69 1.15 -36.58
N LEU A 54 15.00 0.01 -36.66
CA LEU A 54 15.55 -1.30 -36.34
C LEU A 54 16.77 -1.70 -37.20
N PRO A 55 16.80 -1.46 -38.54
CA PRO A 55 17.97 -1.78 -39.35
C PRO A 55 19.23 -1.03 -38.89
N ALA A 56 19.07 0.26 -38.52
CA ALA A 56 20.19 1.08 -38.04
C ALA A 56 20.75 0.60 -36.70
N VAL A 57 19.87 0.15 -35.78
CA VAL A 57 20.29 -0.46 -34.53
C VAL A 57 21.08 -1.74 -34.76
N ARG A 58 20.56 -2.64 -35.63
CA ARG A 58 21.23 -3.90 -35.97
C ARG A 58 22.61 -3.66 -36.58
N LYS A 59 22.73 -2.72 -37.51
CA LYS A 59 24.00 -2.33 -38.11
C LYS A 59 25.01 -1.84 -37.06
N ALA A 60 24.58 -0.95 -36.15
CA ALA A 60 25.46 -0.45 -35.10
C ALA A 60 25.95 -1.59 -34.15
N LEU A 61 25.10 -2.57 -33.88
CA LEU A 61 25.49 -3.77 -33.09
C LEU A 61 26.48 -4.67 -33.84
N GLN A 62 26.28 -4.89 -35.16
CA GLN A 62 27.20 -5.66 -36.00
C GLN A 62 28.58 -5.00 -36.09
N GLU A 63 28.63 -3.67 -36.05
CA GLU A 63 29.85 -2.87 -36.03
C GLU A 63 30.48 -2.74 -34.63
N ASN A 64 29.94 -3.43 -33.62
CA ASN A 64 30.32 -3.31 -32.20
C ASN A 64 30.25 -1.89 -31.63
N ASN A 65 29.45 -1.02 -32.26
CA ASN A 65 29.26 0.36 -31.81
C ASN A 65 28.09 0.46 -30.84
N TYR A 66 28.31 0.00 -29.62
CA TYR A 66 27.28 -0.08 -28.58
C TYR A 66 26.75 1.29 -28.16
N LYS A 67 27.60 2.33 -28.16
CA LYS A 67 27.18 3.70 -27.86
C LYS A 67 26.14 4.20 -28.84
N LYS A 68 26.40 4.04 -30.14
CA LYS A 68 25.47 4.41 -31.20
C LYS A 68 24.21 3.54 -31.17
N ALA A 69 24.34 2.25 -30.88
CA ALA A 69 23.20 1.36 -30.73
C ALA A 69 22.28 1.82 -29.60
N ALA A 70 22.82 2.19 -28.43
CA ALA A 70 22.06 2.70 -27.29
C ALA A 70 21.32 4.01 -27.60
N GLU A 71 21.93 4.92 -28.35
CA GLU A 71 21.29 6.15 -28.83
C GLU A 71 20.13 5.87 -29.80
N LEU A 72 20.33 4.93 -30.71
CA LEU A 72 19.30 4.53 -31.68
C LEU A 72 18.14 3.75 -31.05
N LEU A 73 18.41 2.95 -30.01
CA LEU A 73 17.39 2.22 -29.25
C LEU A 73 16.32 3.13 -28.65
N LYS A 74 16.69 4.35 -28.26
CA LYS A 74 15.71 5.35 -27.77
C LYS A 74 14.62 5.67 -28.78
N LYS A 75 14.92 5.54 -30.08
CA LYS A 75 13.94 5.75 -31.18
C LYS A 75 12.96 4.58 -31.35
N LEU A 76 13.26 3.43 -30.75
CA LEU A 76 12.36 2.27 -30.75
C LEU A 76 11.38 2.30 -29.57
N GLN A 77 11.68 3.10 -28.57
CA GLN A 77 10.88 3.18 -27.33
C GLN A 77 9.59 3.99 -27.57
N GLY A 78 8.55 3.64 -26.83
CA GLY A 78 7.36 4.44 -26.65
C GLY A 78 7.50 5.42 -25.49
N LYS A 79 6.37 5.79 -24.89
CA LYS A 79 6.33 6.53 -23.62
C LYS A 79 6.85 5.65 -22.48
N PHE A 80 7.17 6.26 -21.34
CA PHE A 80 7.47 5.51 -20.13
C PHE A 80 6.30 4.60 -19.75
N SER A 81 6.64 3.44 -19.20
CA SER A 81 5.64 2.58 -18.58
C SER A 81 5.02 3.30 -17.37
N GLU A 82 3.79 2.94 -17.05
CA GLU A 82 3.10 3.49 -15.90
C GLU A 82 3.75 3.06 -14.58
N SER A 83 3.48 3.82 -13.53
CA SER A 83 4.05 3.60 -12.20
C SER A 83 3.07 2.90 -11.29
N TYR A 84 3.56 1.94 -10.53
CA TYR A 84 2.84 1.38 -9.39
C TYR A 84 2.41 2.51 -8.45
N ALA A 85 1.20 2.42 -7.91
CA ALA A 85 0.65 3.36 -6.96
C ALA A 85 0.29 2.64 -5.65
N PRO A 86 0.93 2.99 -4.50
CA PRO A 86 0.56 2.41 -3.22
C PRO A 86 -0.87 2.83 -2.86
N LEU A 87 -1.67 1.88 -2.34
CA LEU A 87 -3.06 2.14 -1.96
C LEU A 87 -3.14 3.17 -0.85
N GLY A 88 -2.39 2.95 0.22
CA GLY A 88 -2.35 3.84 1.36
C GLY A 88 -1.77 3.20 2.61
N THR A 89 -1.89 3.93 3.71
CA THR A 89 -1.42 3.54 5.03
C THR A 89 -2.59 3.44 5.98
N LEU A 90 -2.78 2.28 6.57
CA LEU A 90 -3.63 2.11 7.73
C LEU A 90 -2.82 2.45 8.99
N LEU A 91 -3.33 3.37 9.78
CA LEU A 91 -2.76 3.75 11.07
C LEU A 91 -3.70 3.27 12.17
N MET A 92 -3.18 2.52 13.13
CA MET A 92 -3.92 2.04 14.28
C MET A 92 -3.24 2.55 15.55
N ASP A 93 -3.85 3.54 16.18
CA ASP A 93 -3.42 4.06 17.48
C ASP A 93 -4.01 3.18 18.58
N ILE A 94 -3.18 2.54 19.36
CA ILE A 94 -3.56 1.56 20.37
C ILE A 94 -3.54 2.22 21.72
N ASN A 95 -4.67 2.18 22.42
CA ASN A 95 -4.81 2.67 23.79
C ASN A 95 -4.27 1.58 24.74
N ASP A 96 -2.94 1.44 24.80
CA ASP A 96 -2.27 0.51 25.70
C ASP A 96 -1.70 1.25 26.91
N ASP A 97 -1.34 0.48 27.94
CA ASP A 97 -0.58 0.98 29.09
C ASP A 97 0.73 1.62 28.58
N PRO A 98 1.06 2.85 29.00
CA PRO A 98 2.32 3.48 28.59
C PRO A 98 3.57 2.72 29.09
N TYR A 99 3.41 1.81 30.04
CA TYR A 99 4.50 1.01 30.62
C TYR A 99 4.55 -0.38 30.00
N ILE A 100 4.99 -0.46 28.73
CA ILE A 100 5.26 -1.74 28.06
C ILE A 100 6.54 -2.33 28.67
N THR A 101 6.44 -3.56 29.19
CA THR A 101 7.55 -4.29 29.82
C THR A 101 8.27 -5.22 28.86
N ASP A 102 7.57 -5.71 27.83
CA ASP A 102 8.14 -6.59 26.82
C ASP A 102 7.38 -6.48 25.50
N TYR A 103 8.04 -6.88 24.43
CA TYR A 103 7.54 -6.80 23.07
C TYR A 103 8.01 -7.98 22.23
N TYR A 104 7.11 -8.58 21.47
CA TYR A 104 7.42 -9.66 20.56
C TYR A 104 6.73 -9.45 19.21
N ARG A 105 7.42 -9.80 18.13
CA ARG A 105 6.80 -9.88 16.81
C ARG A 105 7.42 -11.00 15.99
N GLU A 106 6.60 -11.66 15.17
CA GLU A 106 7.01 -12.75 14.30
C GLU A 106 6.24 -12.75 13.00
N LEU A 107 6.79 -13.43 12.00
CA LEU A 107 6.12 -13.84 10.78
C LEU A 107 6.16 -15.37 10.71
N ASP A 108 5.01 -16.00 10.89
CA ASP A 108 4.81 -17.43 10.67
C ASP A 108 4.59 -17.65 9.16
N ILE A 109 5.64 -18.08 8.46
CA ILE A 109 5.61 -18.27 7.00
C ILE A 109 4.80 -19.52 6.58
N ASP A 110 4.59 -20.46 7.49
CA ASP A 110 3.79 -21.68 7.23
C ASP A 110 2.29 -21.34 7.23
N LYS A 111 1.87 -20.49 8.16
CA LYS A 111 0.47 -20.04 8.28
C LYS A 111 0.17 -18.74 7.53
N ALA A 112 1.21 -18.03 7.05
CA ALA A 112 1.12 -16.69 6.47
C ALA A 112 0.47 -15.66 7.44
N ILE A 113 0.82 -15.73 8.72
CA ILE A 113 0.32 -14.84 9.78
C ILE A 113 1.48 -14.03 10.33
N ALA A 114 1.34 -12.71 10.37
CA ALA A 114 2.18 -11.87 11.19
C ALA A 114 1.54 -11.68 12.56
N LYS A 115 2.35 -11.70 13.61
CA LYS A 115 1.91 -11.54 14.99
C LYS A 115 2.72 -10.47 15.70
N VAL A 116 2.06 -9.68 16.50
CA VAL A 116 2.68 -8.70 17.40
C VAL A 116 2.06 -8.82 18.77
N GLN A 117 2.89 -8.90 19.79
CA GLN A 117 2.46 -8.92 21.19
C GLN A 117 3.14 -7.80 21.96
N THR A 118 2.36 -7.08 22.75
CA THR A 118 2.84 -6.10 23.74
C THR A 118 2.45 -6.58 25.12
N PHE A 119 3.40 -6.48 26.03
CA PHE A 119 3.23 -6.90 27.43
C PHE A 119 3.35 -5.65 28.32
N SER A 120 2.35 -5.42 29.15
CA SER A 120 2.34 -4.38 30.17
C SER A 120 1.97 -4.97 31.53
N ASN A 121 1.99 -4.16 32.58
CA ASN A 121 1.64 -4.61 33.94
C ASN A 121 0.24 -5.26 33.95
N ASN A 122 0.20 -6.59 34.02
CA ASN A 122 -1.02 -7.42 34.08
C ASN A 122 -1.87 -7.46 32.79
N ASN A 123 -1.37 -7.02 31.65
CA ASN A 123 -2.07 -7.17 30.38
C ASN A 123 -1.15 -7.63 29.25
N THR A 124 -1.72 -8.33 28.30
CA THR A 124 -1.09 -8.66 27.02
C THR A 124 -2.07 -8.31 25.92
N ILE A 125 -1.65 -7.49 24.99
CA ILE A 125 -2.39 -7.24 23.75
C ILE A 125 -1.70 -8.02 22.64
N GLU A 126 -2.48 -8.83 21.95
CA GLU A 126 -2.03 -9.60 20.78
C GLU A 126 -2.74 -9.10 19.53
N ARG A 127 -2.01 -8.98 18.45
CA ARG A 127 -2.47 -8.60 17.12
C ARG A 127 -1.99 -9.62 16.12
N GLU A 128 -2.92 -10.25 15.41
CA GLU A 128 -2.63 -11.17 14.31
C GLU A 128 -3.11 -10.54 13.00
N TYR A 129 -2.26 -10.61 11.98
CA TYR A 129 -2.48 -10.01 10.68
C TYR A 129 -2.47 -11.11 9.62
N LEU A 130 -3.46 -11.09 8.74
CA LEU A 130 -3.61 -12.06 7.65
C LEU A 130 -4.16 -11.38 6.41
N VAL A 131 -3.61 -11.73 5.24
CA VAL A 131 -4.18 -11.39 3.94
C VAL A 131 -4.82 -12.65 3.36
N SER A 132 -6.15 -12.77 3.48
CA SER A 132 -6.90 -13.95 3.02
C SER A 132 -6.95 -14.00 1.49
N ASN A 133 -6.63 -15.18 0.92
CA ASN A 133 -6.78 -15.39 -0.51
C ASN A 133 -8.23 -15.70 -0.91
N PRO A 134 -8.97 -16.60 -0.24
CA PRO A 134 -10.35 -16.91 -0.63
C PRO A 134 -11.28 -15.72 -0.45
N ASP A 135 -11.14 -14.96 0.64
CA ASP A 135 -12.06 -13.87 0.98
C ASP A 135 -11.67 -12.54 0.35
N LYS A 136 -10.42 -12.41 -0.15
CA LYS A 136 -9.88 -11.18 -0.74
C LYS A 136 -9.90 -9.99 0.23
N ILE A 137 -9.56 -10.24 1.50
CA ILE A 137 -9.52 -9.22 2.55
C ILE A 137 -8.20 -9.26 3.31
N PHE A 138 -7.81 -8.12 3.88
CA PHE A 138 -6.82 -8.01 4.93
C PHE A 138 -7.54 -7.95 6.27
N THR A 139 -7.13 -8.75 7.22
CA THR A 139 -7.72 -8.81 8.57
C THR A 139 -6.68 -8.55 9.64
N ILE A 140 -7.12 -7.88 10.71
CA ILE A 140 -6.36 -7.72 11.95
C ILE A 140 -7.24 -8.25 13.07
N HIS A 141 -6.80 -9.30 13.74
CA HIS A 141 -7.46 -9.84 14.92
C HIS A 141 -6.73 -9.34 16.18
N LEU A 142 -7.46 -8.61 17.02
CA LEU A 142 -6.92 -8.04 18.26
C LEU A 142 -7.55 -8.73 19.46
N THR A 143 -6.70 -9.13 20.40
CA THR A 143 -7.14 -9.68 21.69
C THR A 143 -6.39 -9.03 22.85
N SER A 144 -7.04 -9.00 24.00
CA SER A 144 -6.47 -8.55 25.27
C SER A 144 -6.76 -9.56 26.36
N LYS A 145 -5.79 -9.89 27.20
CA LYS A 145 -6.00 -10.76 28.36
C LYS A 145 -6.88 -10.10 29.42
N LYS A 146 -6.83 -8.78 29.54
CA LYS A 146 -7.64 -8.02 30.49
C LYS A 146 -8.94 -7.56 29.81
N LEU A 147 -10.06 -7.97 30.38
CA LEU A 147 -11.38 -7.57 29.91
C LEU A 147 -11.55 -6.04 29.93
N GLY A 148 -12.07 -5.46 28.85
CA GLY A 148 -12.30 -4.02 28.71
C GLY A 148 -11.04 -3.17 28.56
N ALA A 149 -9.87 -3.78 28.38
CA ALA A 149 -8.62 -3.03 28.21
C ALA A 149 -8.20 -2.85 26.74
N LEU A 150 -8.99 -3.36 25.79
CA LEU A 150 -8.70 -3.20 24.38
C LEU A 150 -9.42 -1.95 23.85
N GLY A 151 -8.64 -0.95 23.49
CA GLY A 151 -9.11 0.24 22.80
C GLY A 151 -8.15 0.63 21.70
N PHE A 152 -8.67 1.11 20.57
CA PHE A 152 -7.85 1.58 19.46
C PHE A 152 -8.62 2.53 18.53
N THR A 153 -7.87 3.37 17.82
CA THR A 153 -8.40 4.26 16.80
C THR A 153 -7.78 3.92 15.45
N ILE A 154 -8.61 3.78 14.43
CA ILE A 154 -8.16 3.53 13.06
C ILE A 154 -8.32 4.78 12.22
N ARG A 155 -7.28 5.08 11.45
CA ARG A 155 -7.23 6.13 10.41
C ARG A 155 -6.64 5.57 9.13
N PHE A 156 -7.01 6.15 8.01
CA PHE A 156 -6.44 5.80 6.71
C PHE A 156 -5.88 7.05 6.04
N GLU A 157 -4.69 6.92 5.47
CA GLU A 157 -3.99 7.96 4.73
C GLU A 157 -3.55 7.43 3.36
N SER A 158 -3.59 8.25 2.34
CA SER A 158 -3.05 7.90 1.02
C SER A 158 -2.39 9.11 0.36
N LEU A 159 -1.32 8.86 -0.38
CA LEU A 159 -0.68 9.85 -1.24
C LEU A 159 -1.50 10.15 -2.50
N LEU A 160 -2.43 9.26 -2.83
CA LEU A 160 -3.33 9.41 -3.97
C LEU A 160 -4.49 10.34 -3.62
N LYS A 161 -5.07 11.00 -4.62
CA LYS A 161 -6.29 11.79 -4.43
C LYS A 161 -7.43 10.88 -3.99
N HIS A 162 -8.00 11.18 -2.83
CA HIS A 162 -9.08 10.39 -2.26
C HIS A 162 -10.03 11.23 -1.42
N THR A 163 -11.17 10.65 -1.11
CA THR A 163 -12.15 11.12 -0.13
C THR A 163 -12.41 10.01 0.88
N THR A 164 -12.64 10.40 2.11
CA THR A 164 -12.96 9.48 3.22
C THR A 164 -14.34 9.80 3.74
N VAL A 165 -15.16 8.77 3.98
CA VAL A 165 -16.48 8.87 4.60
C VAL A 165 -16.52 7.84 5.73
N THR A 166 -16.88 8.30 6.94
CA THR A 166 -17.03 7.44 8.11
C THR A 166 -18.50 7.09 8.36
N ALA A 167 -18.78 5.82 8.58
CA ALA A 167 -20.06 5.31 9.07
C ALA A 167 -19.93 4.89 10.54
N SER A 168 -20.94 4.22 11.10
CA SER A 168 -20.96 3.85 12.53
C SER A 168 -19.74 3.01 12.96
N ASN A 169 -19.28 2.09 12.12
CA ASN A 169 -18.18 1.17 12.40
C ASN A 169 -17.20 1.03 11.23
N SER A 170 -17.31 1.87 10.21
CA SER A 170 -16.47 1.74 9.02
C SER A 170 -15.96 3.06 8.48
N ILE A 171 -14.86 2.97 7.75
CA ILE A 171 -14.27 4.04 6.94
C ILE A 171 -14.31 3.59 5.48
N GLN A 172 -15.01 4.32 4.65
CA GLN A 172 -14.99 4.13 3.21
C GLN A 172 -14.06 5.15 2.57
N VAL A 173 -13.10 4.68 1.81
CA VAL A 173 -12.15 5.49 1.05
C VAL A 173 -12.41 5.29 -0.42
N ASN A 174 -12.57 6.39 -1.18
CA ASN A 174 -12.69 6.36 -2.62
C ASN A 174 -11.64 7.28 -3.23
N GLY A 175 -10.89 6.78 -4.19
CA GLY A 175 -9.80 7.56 -4.76
C GLY A 175 -9.51 7.23 -6.22
N VAL A 176 -8.52 7.94 -6.74
CA VAL A 176 -8.07 7.79 -8.13
C VAL A 176 -6.55 7.91 -8.21
N ALA A 177 -5.92 7.03 -8.97
CA ALA A 177 -4.52 7.14 -9.34
C ALA A 177 -4.34 8.19 -10.47
N PRO A 178 -3.17 8.82 -10.58
CA PRO A 178 -2.89 9.77 -11.65
C PRO A 178 -2.92 9.09 -13.03
N VAL A 179 -3.31 9.81 -14.07
CA VAL A 179 -3.24 9.35 -15.46
C VAL A 179 -1.82 9.40 -16.03
N LYS A 180 -0.91 10.04 -15.31
CA LYS A 180 0.51 10.13 -15.62
C LYS A 180 1.28 10.25 -14.31
N ALA A 181 2.32 9.42 -14.15
CA ALA A 181 3.30 9.57 -13.10
C ALA A 181 4.68 9.27 -13.69
N ASP A 182 5.46 10.32 -13.96
CA ASP A 182 6.81 10.16 -14.48
C ASP A 182 7.71 9.55 -13.40
N PRO A 183 8.62 8.62 -13.77
CA PRO A 183 9.59 8.08 -12.84
C PRO A 183 10.47 9.18 -12.23
N ASN A 184 10.91 9.00 -11.00
CA ASN A 184 11.72 9.98 -10.27
C ASN A 184 13.08 10.32 -10.92
N TYR A 185 13.60 9.45 -11.78
CA TYR A 185 14.83 9.67 -12.53
C TYR A 185 14.62 10.54 -13.78
N VAL A 186 13.39 10.86 -14.15
CA VAL A 186 13.07 11.80 -15.23
C VAL A 186 13.21 13.21 -14.69
N GLN A 187 14.40 13.75 -14.80
CA GLN A 187 14.67 15.14 -14.39
C GLN A 187 13.92 16.14 -15.30
N LYS A 188 13.39 17.23 -14.70
CA LYS A 188 12.77 18.38 -15.39
C LYS A 188 11.37 18.16 -15.99
N SER A 189 10.59 17.20 -15.54
CA SER A 189 9.19 17.16 -15.91
C SER A 189 8.40 18.26 -15.16
N ARG A 190 7.84 19.24 -15.89
CA ARG A 190 6.98 20.28 -15.29
C ARG A 190 5.67 19.74 -14.74
N ASN A 191 5.22 18.61 -15.28
CA ASN A 191 3.97 17.92 -14.91
C ASN A 191 4.28 16.43 -14.69
N ALA A 192 5.06 16.11 -13.65
CA ALA A 192 5.44 14.74 -13.33
C ALA A 192 4.24 13.88 -12.94
N ILE A 193 3.27 14.48 -12.24
CA ILE A 193 2.05 13.79 -11.80
C ILE A 193 0.84 14.56 -12.33
N VAL A 194 -0.02 13.88 -13.09
CA VAL A 194 -1.22 14.46 -13.67
C VAL A 194 -2.44 13.65 -13.28
N TYR A 195 -3.44 14.29 -12.73
CA TYR A 195 -4.75 13.73 -12.45
C TYR A 195 -5.79 14.20 -13.45
N ASP A 196 -6.77 13.34 -13.74
CA ASP A 196 -7.91 13.65 -14.61
C ASP A 196 -9.21 13.26 -13.89
N THR A 197 -10.27 14.03 -14.10
CA THR A 197 -11.56 13.81 -13.43
C THR A 197 -12.34 12.61 -13.98
N LYS A 198 -12.04 12.19 -15.22
CA LYS A 198 -12.77 11.14 -15.94
C LYS A 198 -11.94 9.90 -16.21
N ARG A 199 -10.61 10.00 -16.13
CA ARG A 199 -9.65 8.96 -16.49
C ARG A 199 -8.77 8.58 -15.29
N GLY A 200 -8.02 7.51 -15.41
CA GLY A 200 -7.16 6.96 -14.36
C GLY A 200 -7.84 5.81 -13.60
N THR A 201 -7.02 4.98 -12.97
CA THR A 201 -7.47 3.85 -12.17
C THR A 201 -8.17 4.34 -10.91
N ARG A 202 -9.41 3.93 -10.71
CA ARG A 202 -10.17 4.24 -9.49
C ARG A 202 -10.01 3.11 -8.48
N PHE A 203 -9.98 3.46 -7.22
CA PHE A 203 -9.97 2.49 -6.13
C PHE A 203 -11.00 2.84 -5.06
N SER A 204 -11.43 1.81 -4.34
CA SER A 204 -12.23 1.92 -3.14
C SER A 204 -11.67 0.97 -2.09
N ALA A 205 -11.56 1.42 -0.84
CA ALA A 205 -11.25 0.59 0.30
C ALA A 205 -12.33 0.76 1.36
N ASN A 206 -12.77 -0.35 1.95
CA ASN A 206 -13.68 -0.34 3.10
C ASN A 206 -12.93 -0.94 4.29
N ILE A 207 -12.86 -0.19 5.38
CA ILE A 207 -12.22 -0.58 6.62
C ILE A 207 -13.32 -0.67 7.66
N GLU A 208 -13.48 -1.82 8.31
CA GLU A 208 -14.56 -2.06 9.25
C GLU A 208 -14.03 -2.59 10.57
N ILE A 209 -14.57 -2.10 11.69
CA ILE A 209 -14.37 -2.66 13.01
C ILE A 209 -15.57 -3.58 13.33
N GLN A 210 -15.27 -4.83 13.68
CA GLN A 210 -16.21 -5.77 14.24
C GLN A 210 -15.80 -6.09 15.66
N SER A 211 -16.70 -5.88 16.61
CA SER A 211 -16.48 -6.20 18.02
C SER A 211 -17.77 -6.68 18.65
N SER A 212 -17.65 -7.68 19.52
CA SER A 212 -18.77 -8.18 20.35
C SER A 212 -18.96 -7.35 21.63
N THR A 213 -17.99 -6.53 22.00
CA THR A 213 -17.96 -5.72 23.21
C THR A 213 -17.37 -4.36 22.93
N GLY A 214 -17.59 -3.41 23.84
CA GLY A 214 -17.09 -2.04 23.68
C GLY A 214 -18.00 -1.15 22.83
N LYS A 215 -17.66 0.11 22.77
CA LYS A 215 -18.39 1.16 22.03
C LYS A 215 -17.57 1.64 20.86
N ILE A 216 -18.18 1.63 19.68
CA ILE A 216 -17.57 2.22 18.48
C ILE A 216 -18.05 3.66 18.35
N THR A 217 -17.11 4.58 18.22
CA THR A 217 -17.34 6.01 17.95
C THR A 217 -16.61 6.43 16.70
N LYS A 218 -17.02 7.54 16.08
CA LYS A 218 -16.41 8.03 14.84
C LYS A 218 -16.18 9.52 14.87
N THR A 219 -15.22 9.97 14.07
CA THR A 219 -15.03 11.35 13.62
C THR A 219 -15.18 11.42 12.11
N ASP A 220 -14.85 12.53 11.47
CA ASP A 220 -14.91 12.66 9.99
C ASP A 220 -13.83 11.80 9.28
N SER A 221 -12.78 11.35 9.99
CA SER A 221 -11.64 10.65 9.39
C SER A 221 -11.16 9.42 10.18
N SER A 222 -11.81 9.08 11.27
CA SER A 222 -11.41 7.96 12.14
C SER A 222 -12.59 7.22 12.74
N ILE A 223 -12.34 5.98 13.14
CA ILE A 223 -13.24 5.17 13.97
C ILE A 223 -12.46 4.63 15.18
N THR A 224 -13.11 4.62 16.33
CA THR A 224 -12.50 4.24 17.61
C THR A 224 -13.35 3.18 18.30
N LEU A 225 -12.72 2.10 18.75
CA LEU A 225 -13.25 1.14 19.73
C LEU A 225 -12.76 1.52 21.11
N SER A 226 -13.67 1.61 22.11
CA SER A 226 -13.37 1.88 23.52
C SER A 226 -14.22 1.05 24.46
#